data_becd4d08fc6e696ddff11bd8c18daf31
#
_entry.id   becd4d08fc6e696ddff11bd8c18daf31
#
_cell.length_a   1.000
_cell.length_b   1.000
_cell.length_c   1.000
_cell.angle_alpha   90.00
_cell.angle_beta   90.00
_cell.angle_gamma   90.00
#
_symmetry.space_group_name_H-M   'P 1'
#
loop_
_entity.id
_entity.type
_entity.pdbx_description
1 polymer ?
#
loop_
_entity_poly.entity_id
_entity_poly.type
_entity_poly.pdbx_seq_one_letter_code
_entity_poly.pdbx_strand_id
1 'polypeptide(L)'
;MGVDGIDKADYKKVVEHCYLCDLCYMTKCPYVPPHEWNVDFPHLMLRAKAVRFKQSGARFRDRVLTNTDQVGRLASLPVVVNAVNAANRSAPLRGVLEKTLKIHANAKLPPYHNPTLRQQLRNHESSTTDAIEITDRTQGKVALFATCYGNYNAPDLALDLVQVFEHNHIPMTLVRTEQCCGMPKFELGDLDAVARASEHNRDSLIEMIDAGWDIVAPVPSCVLMFKQELPLMFPNNADLQRIRKRIFDPFEYLYLRHRAGLLNVEFKHPLGTVAYHAACHQRVQNFGSRTKQILELVPETKLVTIERCSGHDGTYAVKLETHNASMKIVRPIVKRIQAVAPDHYGSDCPIAATQLWNGLGGDTPPRHPISLLRIAYGL
;
A
#
# COMPACT_ATOMS: atom_id res chain seq x y z
N MET A 1 -31.94 -13.38 -19.28
CA MET A 1 -32.36 -13.23 -17.88
C MET A 1 -32.18 -11.77 -17.52
N GLY A 2 -33.21 -11.10 -17.05
CA GLY A 2 -33.12 -9.74 -16.55
C GLY A 2 -32.60 -9.72 -15.11
N VAL A 3 -32.45 -8.52 -14.55
CA VAL A 3 -31.97 -8.31 -13.16
C VAL A 3 -32.85 -9.06 -12.14
N ASP A 4 -34.15 -9.22 -12.44
CA ASP A 4 -35.09 -9.94 -11.57
C ASP A 4 -34.83 -11.46 -11.48
N GLY A 5 -33.99 -12.00 -12.35
CA GLY A 5 -33.58 -13.40 -12.33
C GLY A 5 -32.37 -13.70 -11.41
N ILE A 6 -31.83 -12.69 -10.71
CA ILE A 6 -30.72 -12.87 -9.78
C ILE A 6 -31.28 -13.15 -8.38
N ASP A 7 -30.89 -14.29 -7.79
CA ASP A 7 -31.23 -14.59 -6.41
C ASP A 7 -30.58 -13.57 -5.46
N LYS A 8 -31.37 -12.99 -4.56
CA LYS A 8 -30.88 -12.04 -3.54
C LYS A 8 -29.78 -12.64 -2.66
N ALA A 9 -29.74 -13.97 -2.49
CA ALA A 9 -28.67 -14.67 -1.80
C ALA A 9 -27.30 -14.53 -2.50
N ASP A 10 -27.27 -14.31 -3.81
CA ASP A 10 -26.05 -14.14 -4.57
C ASP A 10 -25.44 -12.74 -4.40
N TYR A 11 -26.20 -11.73 -3.99
CA TYR A 11 -25.67 -10.40 -3.69
C TYR A 11 -24.55 -10.45 -2.65
N LYS A 12 -24.68 -11.32 -1.64
CA LYS A 12 -23.65 -11.52 -0.63
C LYS A 12 -22.33 -11.98 -1.26
N LYS A 13 -22.36 -12.88 -2.25
CA LYS A 13 -21.16 -13.37 -2.94
C LYS A 13 -20.47 -12.24 -3.69
N VAL A 14 -21.23 -11.38 -4.38
CA VAL A 14 -20.69 -10.23 -5.10
C VAL A 14 -20.01 -9.26 -4.12
N VAL A 15 -20.67 -8.93 -3.01
CA VAL A 15 -20.11 -8.06 -1.96
C VAL A 15 -18.84 -8.65 -1.35
N GLU A 16 -18.79 -9.95 -1.11
CA GLU A 16 -17.61 -10.63 -0.55
C GLU A 16 -16.41 -10.68 -1.52
N HIS A 17 -16.66 -10.69 -2.82
CA HIS A 17 -15.63 -10.66 -3.85
C HIS A 17 -15.19 -9.25 -4.25
N CYS A 18 -15.90 -8.21 -3.85
CA CYS A 18 -15.44 -6.84 -4.01
C CYS A 18 -14.45 -6.48 -2.91
N TYR A 19 -13.26 -6.08 -3.28
CA TYR A 19 -12.19 -5.65 -2.37
C TYR A 19 -11.72 -4.22 -2.64
N LEU A 20 -12.64 -3.37 -3.10
CA LEU A 20 -12.46 -1.91 -3.19
C LEU A 20 -11.20 -1.47 -3.96
N CYS A 21 -10.81 -2.22 -4.99
CA CYS A 21 -9.63 -1.88 -5.80
C CYS A 21 -9.89 -0.77 -6.82
N ASP A 22 -11.14 -0.33 -6.97
CA ASP A 22 -11.64 0.73 -7.84
C ASP A 22 -11.33 0.58 -9.35
N LEU A 23 -10.72 -0.53 -9.76
CA LEU A 23 -10.37 -0.75 -11.16
C LEU A 23 -11.59 -0.83 -12.09
N CYS A 24 -12.74 -1.32 -11.60
CA CYS A 24 -14.00 -1.28 -12.36
C CYS A 24 -14.47 0.16 -12.60
N TYR A 25 -14.28 1.03 -11.61
CA TYR A 25 -14.58 2.44 -11.70
C TYR A 25 -13.68 3.14 -12.72
N MET A 26 -12.37 2.92 -12.65
CA MET A 26 -11.40 3.62 -13.50
C MET A 26 -11.39 3.17 -14.97
N THR A 27 -11.58 1.88 -15.24
CA THR A 27 -11.14 1.33 -16.54
C THR A 27 -12.23 0.64 -17.34
N LYS A 28 -13.35 0.28 -16.75
CA LYS A 28 -14.31 -0.63 -17.40
C LYS A 28 -15.75 -0.18 -17.36
N CYS A 29 -16.18 0.60 -16.38
CA CYS A 29 -17.56 0.99 -16.24
C CYS A 29 -17.83 2.27 -17.06
N PRO A 30 -18.71 2.24 -18.09
CA PRO A 30 -19.06 3.43 -18.84
C PRO A 30 -20.03 4.36 -18.07
N TYR A 31 -20.56 3.90 -16.94
CA TYR A 31 -21.59 4.60 -16.18
C TYR A 31 -21.05 5.39 -14.98
N VAL A 32 -19.72 5.48 -14.84
CA VAL A 32 -19.09 6.33 -13.81
C VAL A 32 -19.15 7.81 -14.21
N PRO A 33 -18.93 8.77 -13.28
CA PRO A 33 -18.87 10.18 -13.63
C PRO A 33 -17.97 10.46 -14.84
N PRO A 34 -18.37 11.33 -15.79
CA PRO A 34 -19.50 12.26 -15.74
C PRO A 34 -20.85 11.72 -16.26
N HIS A 35 -21.05 10.40 -16.37
CA HIS A 35 -22.31 9.82 -16.80
C HIS A 35 -23.44 10.18 -15.83
N GLU A 36 -24.66 10.41 -16.34
CA GLU A 36 -25.83 10.82 -15.54
C GLU A 36 -26.16 9.87 -14.38
N TRP A 37 -25.91 8.58 -14.55
CA TRP A 37 -26.15 7.57 -13.51
C TRP A 37 -25.13 7.62 -12.37
N ASN A 38 -23.97 8.23 -12.56
CA ASN A 38 -22.96 8.44 -11.54
C ASN A 38 -22.69 7.19 -10.69
N VAL A 39 -22.51 6.04 -11.33
CA VAL A 39 -22.38 4.74 -10.65
C VAL A 39 -21.04 4.67 -9.92
N ASP A 40 -21.11 4.41 -8.62
CA ASP A 40 -19.96 4.15 -7.76
C ASP A 40 -20.13 2.76 -7.13
N PHE A 41 -19.73 1.75 -7.89
CA PHE A 41 -19.86 0.35 -7.48
C PHE A 41 -18.99 -0.01 -6.26
N PRO A 42 -17.73 0.43 -6.14
CA PRO A 42 -16.90 0.12 -4.96
C PRO A 42 -17.52 0.62 -3.66
N HIS A 43 -17.95 1.87 -3.60
CA HIS A 43 -18.56 2.41 -2.38
C HIS A 43 -19.96 1.86 -2.11
N LEU A 44 -20.70 1.42 -3.14
CA LEU A 44 -21.93 0.65 -2.94
C LEU A 44 -21.64 -0.67 -2.21
N MET A 45 -20.58 -1.38 -2.63
CA MET A 45 -20.16 -2.63 -1.97
C MET A 45 -19.67 -2.36 -0.55
N LEU A 46 -18.94 -1.25 -0.32
CA LEU A 46 -18.53 -0.83 1.00
C LEU A 46 -19.73 -0.60 1.93
N ARG A 47 -20.76 0.12 1.46
CA ARG A 47 -22.00 0.32 2.23
C ARG A 47 -22.65 -1.01 2.62
N ALA A 48 -22.70 -1.96 1.69
CA ALA A 48 -23.23 -3.29 1.97
C ALA A 48 -22.39 -4.04 3.02
N LYS A 49 -21.05 -3.93 2.94
CA LYS A 49 -20.13 -4.48 3.96
C LYS A 49 -20.34 -3.82 5.32
N ALA A 50 -20.49 -2.49 5.38
CA ALA A 50 -20.70 -1.74 6.61
C ALA A 50 -22.03 -2.12 7.30
N VAL A 51 -23.12 -2.24 6.52
CA VAL A 51 -24.41 -2.71 7.05
C VAL A 51 -24.27 -4.10 7.65
N ARG A 52 -23.63 -5.03 6.94
CA ARG A 52 -23.39 -6.38 7.43
C ARG A 52 -22.52 -6.40 8.70
N PHE A 53 -21.47 -5.59 8.72
CA PHE A 53 -20.59 -5.47 9.88
C PHE A 53 -21.36 -4.98 11.12
N LYS A 54 -22.24 -3.98 10.97
CA LYS A 54 -23.11 -3.51 12.06
C LYS A 54 -24.10 -4.57 12.55
N GLN A 55 -24.61 -5.41 11.65
CA GLN A 55 -25.59 -6.44 11.99
C GLN A 55 -24.98 -7.68 12.66
N SER A 56 -23.81 -8.14 12.20
CA SER A 56 -23.25 -9.43 12.59
C SER A 56 -21.78 -9.39 13.02
N GLY A 57 -21.16 -8.22 12.97
CA GLY A 57 -19.73 -8.05 13.26
C GLY A 57 -18.84 -8.78 12.25
N ALA A 58 -17.61 -9.09 12.68
CA ALA A 58 -16.64 -9.83 11.87
C ALA A 58 -16.25 -11.14 12.56
N ARG A 59 -15.86 -12.13 11.76
CA ARG A 59 -15.25 -13.37 12.24
C ARG A 59 -13.96 -13.08 13.01
N PHE A 60 -13.62 -13.92 13.99
CA PHE A 60 -12.40 -13.76 14.77
C PHE A 60 -11.15 -13.60 13.91
N ARG A 61 -10.97 -14.44 12.87
CA ARG A 61 -9.90 -14.31 11.89
C ARG A 61 -9.81 -12.93 11.29
N ASP A 62 -10.93 -12.39 10.82
CA ASP A 62 -10.96 -11.12 10.11
C ASP A 62 -10.64 -9.96 11.06
N ARG A 63 -11.04 -10.05 12.32
CA ARG A 63 -10.64 -9.12 13.38
C ARG A 63 -9.12 -9.14 13.62
N VAL A 64 -8.52 -10.34 13.68
CA VAL A 64 -7.06 -10.50 13.86
C VAL A 64 -6.32 -9.92 12.67
N LEU A 65 -6.69 -10.31 11.43
CA LEU A 65 -6.01 -9.88 10.21
C LEU A 65 -6.10 -8.38 9.96
N THR A 66 -7.17 -7.73 10.41
CA THR A 66 -7.36 -6.28 10.23
C THR A 66 -6.86 -5.44 11.40
N ASN A 67 -6.43 -6.06 12.50
CA ASN A 67 -5.86 -5.36 13.66
C ASN A 67 -4.33 -5.26 13.56
N THR A 68 -3.86 -4.67 12.47
CA THR A 68 -2.47 -4.68 12.04
C THR A 68 -1.49 -4.06 13.04
N ASP A 69 -1.90 -3.01 13.77
CA ASP A 69 -1.03 -2.39 14.77
C ASP A 69 -0.80 -3.28 16.00
N GLN A 70 -1.87 -3.86 16.55
CA GLN A 70 -1.72 -4.73 17.73
C GLN A 70 -0.99 -6.02 17.38
N VAL A 71 -1.36 -6.64 16.25
CA VAL A 71 -0.69 -7.85 15.78
C VAL A 71 0.78 -7.56 15.45
N GLY A 72 1.07 -6.46 14.74
CA GLY A 72 2.42 -6.04 14.42
C GLY A 72 3.27 -5.80 15.68
N ARG A 73 2.72 -5.06 16.66
CA ARG A 73 3.41 -4.79 17.93
C ARG A 73 3.74 -6.07 18.70
N LEU A 74 2.80 -7.01 18.80
CA LEU A 74 3.00 -8.27 19.52
C LEU A 74 3.96 -9.20 18.75
N ALA A 75 3.78 -9.32 17.44
CA ALA A 75 4.61 -10.18 16.59
C ALA A 75 6.05 -9.67 16.43
N SER A 76 6.29 -8.37 16.65
CA SER A 76 7.62 -7.77 16.59
C SER A 76 8.34 -7.73 17.95
N LEU A 77 7.80 -8.31 19.01
CA LEU A 77 8.52 -8.43 20.29
C LEU A 77 9.76 -9.34 20.13
N PRO A 78 10.87 -9.04 20.82
CA PRO A 78 12.03 -9.94 20.88
C PRO A 78 11.60 -11.38 21.21
N VAL A 79 12.24 -12.38 20.62
CA VAL A 79 11.91 -13.81 20.73
C VAL A 79 10.60 -14.17 19.99
N VAL A 80 9.50 -13.42 20.18
CA VAL A 80 8.21 -13.67 19.51
C VAL A 80 8.36 -13.56 18.00
N VAL A 81 9.09 -12.58 17.52
CA VAL A 81 9.31 -12.35 16.08
C VAL A 81 9.93 -13.57 15.38
N ASN A 82 10.90 -14.22 16.02
CA ASN A 82 11.53 -15.41 15.47
C ASN A 82 10.57 -16.60 15.45
N ALA A 83 9.79 -16.78 16.51
CA ALA A 83 8.80 -17.85 16.61
C ALA A 83 7.68 -17.68 15.57
N VAL A 84 7.13 -16.47 15.41
CA VAL A 84 6.09 -16.16 14.41
C VAL A 84 6.62 -16.36 12.99
N ASN A 85 7.81 -15.85 12.69
CA ASN A 85 8.41 -16.00 11.35
C ASN A 85 8.76 -17.47 11.05
N ALA A 86 9.23 -18.25 12.03
CA ALA A 86 9.45 -19.68 11.88
C ALA A 86 8.13 -20.42 11.64
N ALA A 87 7.07 -20.10 12.40
CA ALA A 87 5.75 -20.68 12.22
C ALA A 87 5.18 -20.37 10.81
N ASN A 88 5.36 -19.15 10.32
CA ASN A 88 4.91 -18.76 8.98
C ASN A 88 5.63 -19.51 7.84
N ARG A 89 6.83 -20.02 8.08
CA ARG A 89 7.61 -20.83 7.12
C ARG A 89 7.39 -22.34 7.28
N SER A 90 6.86 -22.77 8.40
CA SER A 90 6.67 -24.20 8.74
C SER A 90 5.40 -24.76 8.11
N ALA A 91 5.48 -25.68 7.17
CA ALA A 91 4.33 -26.30 6.53
C ALA A 91 3.35 -26.96 7.54
N PRO A 92 3.78 -27.71 8.58
CA PRO A 92 2.87 -28.24 9.59
C PRO A 92 2.09 -27.14 10.34
N LEU A 93 2.79 -26.06 10.78
CA LEU A 93 2.14 -24.97 11.51
C LEU A 93 1.21 -24.14 10.59
N ARG A 94 1.54 -24.00 9.30
CA ARG A 94 0.64 -23.42 8.29
C ARG A 94 -0.64 -24.25 8.14
N GLY A 95 -0.54 -25.59 8.18
CA GLY A 95 -1.70 -26.48 8.19
C GLY A 95 -2.58 -26.30 9.43
N VAL A 96 -1.99 -26.06 10.60
CA VAL A 96 -2.74 -25.71 11.82
C VAL A 96 -3.46 -24.37 11.68
N LEU A 97 -2.78 -23.33 11.16
CA LEU A 97 -3.40 -22.03 10.89
C LEU A 97 -4.57 -22.12 9.90
N GLU A 98 -4.46 -22.98 8.89
CA GLU A 98 -5.56 -23.21 7.95
C GLU A 98 -6.77 -23.86 8.62
N LYS A 99 -6.56 -24.87 9.45
CA LYS A 99 -7.64 -25.56 10.17
C LYS A 99 -8.33 -24.65 11.19
N THR A 100 -7.56 -23.86 11.93
CA THR A 100 -8.06 -23.04 13.06
C THR A 100 -8.57 -21.68 12.61
N LEU A 101 -7.74 -20.94 11.85
CA LEU A 101 -8.03 -19.57 11.44
C LEU A 101 -8.52 -19.46 10.00
N LYS A 102 -8.61 -20.57 9.24
CA LYS A 102 -9.00 -20.53 7.82
C LYS A 102 -8.11 -19.58 6.98
N ILE A 103 -6.82 -19.53 7.32
CA ILE A 103 -5.77 -18.86 6.54
C ILE A 103 -5.11 -19.92 5.67
N HIS A 104 -5.16 -19.76 4.34
CA HIS A 104 -4.69 -20.77 3.40
C HIS A 104 -3.21 -21.11 3.61
N ALA A 105 -2.85 -22.39 3.68
CA ALA A 105 -1.50 -22.85 4.02
C ALA A 105 -0.43 -22.32 3.05
N ASN A 106 -0.75 -22.21 1.75
CA ASN A 106 0.15 -21.72 0.72
C ASN A 106 0.16 -20.19 0.53
N ALA A 107 -0.67 -19.45 1.27
CA ALA A 107 -0.62 -18.00 1.19
C ALA A 107 0.68 -17.48 1.84
N LYS A 108 1.45 -16.66 1.14
CA LYS A 108 2.61 -15.99 1.75
C LYS A 108 2.12 -14.93 2.74
N LEU A 109 2.57 -15.05 3.98
CA LEU A 109 2.37 -14.02 5.01
C LEU A 109 3.62 -13.17 5.10
N PRO A 110 3.50 -11.85 5.28
CA PRO A 110 4.66 -10.99 5.44
C PRO A 110 5.42 -11.34 6.73
N PRO A 111 6.75 -11.27 6.73
CA PRO A 111 7.54 -11.42 7.95
C PRO A 111 7.30 -10.24 8.88
N TYR A 112 7.62 -10.43 10.17
CA TYR A 112 7.73 -9.36 11.15
C TYR A 112 9.18 -9.09 11.46
N HIS A 113 9.50 -7.87 11.89
CA HIS A 113 10.86 -7.42 12.15
C HIS A 113 11.02 -6.88 13.57
N ASN A 114 12.21 -7.10 14.13
CA ASN A 114 12.70 -6.48 15.33
C ASN A 114 14.22 -6.25 15.14
N PRO A 115 14.70 -5.00 15.21
CA PRO A 115 13.96 -3.78 15.52
C PRO A 115 12.93 -3.37 14.44
N THR A 116 11.86 -2.70 14.87
CA THR A 116 10.88 -2.08 13.95
C THR A 116 11.49 -0.83 13.31
N LEU A 117 10.88 -0.30 12.23
CA LEU A 117 11.34 0.93 11.61
C LEU A 117 11.44 2.10 12.61
N ARG A 118 10.40 2.31 13.42
CA ARG A 118 10.40 3.39 14.42
C ARG A 118 11.48 3.23 15.49
N GLN A 119 11.89 2.01 15.78
CA GLN A 119 13.04 1.77 16.68
C GLN A 119 14.36 2.08 15.99
N GLN A 120 14.51 1.75 14.71
CA GLN A 120 15.71 2.01 13.92
C GLN A 120 15.92 3.51 13.68
N LEU A 121 14.83 4.25 13.42
CA LEU A 121 14.86 5.70 13.17
C LEU A 121 14.64 6.56 14.43
N ARG A 122 14.71 5.97 15.64
CA ARG A 122 14.41 6.69 16.89
C ARG A 122 15.27 7.93 17.11
N ASN A 123 16.53 7.86 16.73
CA ASN A 123 17.52 8.94 16.87
C ASN A 123 17.98 9.45 15.50
N HIS A 124 17.15 9.22 14.48
CA HIS A 124 17.49 9.68 13.14
C HIS A 124 17.34 11.21 13.09
N GLU A 125 18.42 11.87 12.79
CA GLU A 125 18.46 13.28 12.39
C GLU A 125 18.80 13.32 10.91
N SER A 126 18.04 14.07 10.15
CA SER A 126 18.32 14.20 8.73
C SER A 126 19.73 14.76 8.52
N SER A 127 20.50 14.09 7.69
CA SER A 127 21.86 14.50 7.33
C SER A 127 21.91 15.74 6.44
N THR A 128 20.76 16.20 5.96
CA THR A 128 20.68 17.30 5.01
C THR A 128 20.76 18.64 5.74
N THR A 129 21.86 19.36 5.51
CA THR A 129 22.11 20.71 6.02
C THR A 129 21.80 21.80 5.00
N ASP A 130 21.41 21.41 3.77
CA ASP A 130 21.19 22.33 2.67
C ASP A 130 19.91 23.16 2.85
N ALA A 131 19.86 24.29 2.14
CA ALA A 131 18.68 25.12 2.13
C ALA A 131 17.47 24.35 1.57
N ILE A 132 16.35 24.40 2.30
CA ILE A 132 15.11 23.73 1.89
C ILE A 132 14.49 24.50 0.72
N GLU A 133 14.41 23.83 -0.44
CA GLU A 133 13.81 24.41 -1.64
C GLU A 133 12.30 24.14 -1.66
N ILE A 134 11.52 25.20 -1.42
CA ILE A 134 10.05 25.16 -1.47
C ILE A 134 9.59 25.42 -2.90
N THR A 135 8.60 24.69 -3.36
CA THR A 135 7.91 24.91 -4.65
C THR A 135 6.44 25.24 -4.43
N ASP A 136 5.70 25.52 -5.49
CA ASP A 136 4.24 25.69 -5.46
C ASP A 136 3.49 24.45 -4.95
N ARG A 137 4.09 23.26 -5.09
CA ARG A 137 3.48 21.99 -4.79
C ARG A 137 4.08 21.26 -3.58
N THR A 138 5.36 21.49 -3.27
CA THR A 138 6.09 20.75 -2.21
C THR A 138 6.82 21.71 -1.26
N GLN A 139 6.87 21.33 0.03
CA GLN A 139 7.60 22.08 1.07
C GLN A 139 9.10 21.79 1.10
N GLY A 140 9.56 20.79 0.35
CA GLY A 140 10.98 20.42 0.29
C GLY A 140 11.49 19.63 1.49
N LYS A 141 10.68 19.36 2.50
CA LYS A 141 10.95 18.47 3.64
C LYS A 141 9.76 17.58 3.94
N VAL A 142 9.99 16.37 4.40
CA VAL A 142 8.97 15.33 4.47
C VAL A 142 8.92 14.64 5.83
N ALA A 143 7.73 14.51 6.40
CA ALA A 143 7.45 13.63 7.52
C ALA A 143 6.94 12.27 6.98
N LEU A 144 7.62 11.20 7.34
CA LEU A 144 7.27 9.84 6.96
C LEU A 144 6.14 9.32 7.84
N PHE A 145 4.99 9.06 7.25
CA PHE A 145 3.96 8.21 7.82
C PHE A 145 4.38 6.76 7.56
N ALA A 146 5.01 6.13 8.57
CA ALA A 146 5.69 4.83 8.39
C ALA A 146 4.75 3.71 7.96
N THR A 147 3.48 3.81 8.29
CA THR A 147 2.43 2.80 8.12
C THR A 147 2.66 1.54 8.99
N CYS A 148 1.60 0.80 9.28
CA CYS A 148 1.75 -0.47 10.00
C CYS A 148 2.64 -1.46 9.24
N TYR A 149 2.54 -1.49 7.90
CA TYR A 149 3.33 -2.40 7.07
C TYR A 149 4.81 -2.00 7.04
N GLY A 150 5.13 -0.74 6.77
CA GLY A 150 6.51 -0.25 6.76
C GLY A 150 7.17 -0.36 8.13
N ASN A 151 6.41 -0.15 9.21
CA ASN A 151 6.96 -0.25 10.56
C ASN A 151 7.28 -1.69 10.99
N TYR A 152 6.39 -2.65 10.73
CA TYR A 152 6.49 -4.00 11.28
C TYR A 152 6.93 -5.07 10.29
N ASN A 153 6.59 -4.91 8.99
CA ASN A 153 6.75 -5.95 7.99
C ASN A 153 7.81 -5.66 6.93
N ALA A 154 8.07 -4.40 6.62
CA ALA A 154 9.05 -3.99 5.61
C ALA A 154 9.82 -2.72 6.04
N PRO A 155 10.54 -2.75 7.16
CA PRO A 155 11.33 -1.60 7.62
C PRO A 155 12.39 -1.19 6.59
N ASP A 156 13.00 -2.14 5.90
CA ASP A 156 14.02 -1.87 4.88
C ASP A 156 13.50 -0.99 3.75
N LEU A 157 12.24 -1.20 3.31
CA LEU A 157 11.60 -0.36 2.31
C LEU A 157 11.54 1.12 2.75
N ALA A 158 11.17 1.33 4.00
CA ALA A 158 11.05 2.69 4.52
C ALA A 158 12.42 3.33 4.79
N LEU A 159 13.44 2.54 5.13
CA LEU A 159 14.83 3.00 5.20
C LEU A 159 15.37 3.37 3.81
N ASP A 160 15.10 2.56 2.79
CA ASP A 160 15.44 2.87 1.40
C ASP A 160 14.81 4.21 0.96
N LEU A 161 13.56 4.46 1.39
CA LEU A 161 12.87 5.72 1.10
C LEU A 161 13.57 6.90 1.77
N VAL A 162 13.95 6.78 3.04
CA VAL A 162 14.72 7.82 3.74
C VAL A 162 16.01 8.11 3.01
N GLN A 163 16.80 7.09 2.67
CA GLN A 163 18.08 7.25 1.96
C GLN A 163 17.90 7.93 0.60
N VAL A 164 16.89 7.53 -0.19
CA VAL A 164 16.62 8.13 -1.50
C VAL A 164 16.22 9.60 -1.37
N PHE A 165 15.36 9.93 -0.40
CA PHE A 165 14.90 11.31 -0.22
C PHE A 165 16.05 12.22 0.27
N GLU A 166 16.83 11.78 1.26
CA GLU A 166 17.97 12.56 1.76
C GLU A 166 19.07 12.71 0.71
N HIS A 167 19.32 11.68 -0.13
CA HIS A 167 20.22 11.81 -1.28
C HIS A 167 19.76 12.89 -2.28
N ASN A 168 18.46 13.16 -2.32
CA ASN A 168 17.86 14.22 -3.14
C ASN A 168 17.66 15.53 -2.36
N HIS A 169 18.42 15.76 -1.28
CA HIS A 169 18.36 16.97 -0.44
C HIS A 169 16.95 17.25 0.12
N ILE A 170 16.19 16.21 0.39
CA ILE A 170 14.85 16.28 1.00
C ILE A 170 14.97 15.77 2.44
N PRO A 171 15.04 16.66 3.45
CA PRO A 171 15.12 16.26 4.85
C PRO A 171 13.92 15.41 5.26
N MET A 172 14.18 14.35 6.02
CA MET A 172 13.15 13.43 6.47
C MET A 172 13.07 13.33 8.00
N THR A 173 11.86 13.20 8.50
CA THR A 173 11.56 12.87 9.90
C THR A 173 10.40 11.89 9.98
N LEU A 174 10.14 11.31 11.16
CA LEU A 174 8.95 10.48 11.36
C LEU A 174 7.77 11.33 11.85
N VAL A 175 6.57 11.01 11.40
CA VAL A 175 5.35 11.46 12.08
C VAL A 175 5.40 11.01 13.54
N ARG A 176 5.13 11.89 14.51
CA ARG A 176 5.38 11.63 15.94
C ARG A 176 4.64 10.41 16.45
N THR A 177 3.34 10.38 16.25
CA THR A 177 2.48 9.25 16.61
C THR A 177 1.61 8.88 15.43
N GLU A 178 1.43 7.59 15.22
CA GLU A 178 0.58 7.08 14.15
C GLU A 178 -0.06 5.76 14.54
N GLN A 179 -1.23 5.50 13.97
CA GLN A 179 -1.89 4.21 13.93
C GLN A 179 -2.08 3.79 12.47
N CYS A 180 -2.52 2.56 12.26
CA CYS A 180 -2.92 2.10 10.93
C CYS A 180 -3.84 3.14 10.26
N CYS A 181 -3.63 3.40 8.97
CA CYS A 181 -4.45 4.34 8.19
C CYS A 181 -5.96 4.00 8.17
N GLY A 182 -6.31 2.78 8.57
CA GLY A 182 -7.69 2.29 8.62
C GLY A 182 -8.11 1.43 7.42
N MET A 183 -7.33 1.34 6.34
CA MET A 183 -7.72 0.61 5.11
C MET A 183 -8.19 -0.83 5.39
N PRO A 184 -7.51 -1.68 6.20
CA PRO A 184 -8.00 -3.03 6.47
C PRO A 184 -9.37 -3.07 7.19
N LYS A 185 -9.65 -2.08 8.03
CA LYS A 185 -10.93 -1.91 8.70
C LYS A 185 -12.00 -1.37 7.74
N PHE A 186 -11.61 -0.46 6.86
CA PHE A 186 -12.45 0.08 5.81
C PHE A 186 -12.97 -1.03 4.88
N GLU A 187 -12.08 -1.86 4.36
CA GLU A 187 -12.43 -3.02 3.52
C GLU A 187 -13.34 -4.03 4.25
N LEU A 188 -13.21 -4.14 5.58
CA LEU A 188 -14.06 -4.99 6.40
C LEU A 188 -15.46 -4.40 6.63
N GLY A 189 -15.62 -3.09 6.47
CA GLY A 189 -16.84 -2.33 6.78
C GLY A 189 -16.92 -1.83 8.22
N ASP A 190 -15.82 -1.89 9.00
CA ASP A 190 -15.72 -1.36 10.38
C ASP A 190 -15.42 0.15 10.33
N LEU A 191 -16.40 0.93 9.86
CA LEU A 191 -16.23 2.37 9.64
C LEU A 191 -16.03 3.15 10.95
N ASP A 192 -16.55 2.65 12.07
CA ASP A 192 -16.33 3.27 13.38
C ASP A 192 -14.86 3.16 13.83
N ALA A 193 -14.21 2.03 13.54
CA ALA A 193 -12.77 1.88 13.79
C ALA A 193 -11.93 2.76 12.85
N VAL A 194 -12.37 2.93 11.60
CA VAL A 194 -11.75 3.88 10.64
C VAL A 194 -11.84 5.30 11.16
N ALA A 195 -13.00 5.73 11.66
CA ALA A 195 -13.20 7.06 12.24
C ALA A 195 -12.22 7.32 13.40
N ARG A 196 -12.12 6.39 14.36
CA ARG A 196 -11.19 6.51 15.49
C ARG A 196 -9.72 6.59 15.06
N ALA A 197 -9.30 5.76 14.09
CA ALA A 197 -7.95 5.81 13.55
C ALA A 197 -7.67 7.13 12.83
N SER A 198 -8.66 7.66 12.11
CA SER A 198 -8.59 8.98 11.46
C SER A 198 -8.39 10.11 12.47
N GLU A 199 -9.16 10.13 13.56
CA GLU A 199 -9.03 11.14 14.62
C GLU A 199 -7.62 11.12 15.24
N HIS A 200 -7.09 9.93 15.57
CA HIS A 200 -5.76 9.80 16.15
C HIS A 200 -4.65 10.28 15.19
N ASN A 201 -4.73 9.88 13.92
CA ASN A 201 -3.71 10.24 12.92
C ASN A 201 -3.79 11.71 12.53
N ARG A 202 -5.00 12.28 12.45
CA ARG A 202 -5.25 13.66 12.04
C ARG A 202 -4.39 14.65 12.84
N ASP A 203 -4.43 14.54 14.15
CA ASP A 203 -3.79 15.51 15.04
C ASP A 203 -2.26 15.54 14.82
N SER A 204 -1.63 14.38 14.75
CA SER A 204 -0.20 14.26 14.44
C SER A 204 0.17 14.74 13.04
N LEU A 205 -0.66 14.45 12.04
CA LEU A 205 -0.41 14.87 10.66
C LEU A 205 -0.56 16.39 10.51
N ILE A 206 -1.55 16.98 11.17
CA ILE A 206 -1.75 18.45 11.16
C ILE A 206 -0.59 19.15 11.85
N GLU A 207 -0.11 18.64 12.99
CA GLU A 207 1.07 19.19 13.66
C GLU A 207 2.28 19.26 12.71
N MET A 208 2.52 18.19 11.94
CA MET A 208 3.61 18.18 10.95
C MET A 208 3.38 19.18 9.81
N ILE A 209 2.16 19.28 9.31
CA ILE A 209 1.79 20.22 8.24
C ILE A 209 1.93 21.68 8.73
N ASP A 210 1.52 21.98 9.96
CA ASP A 210 1.66 23.32 10.55
C ASP A 210 3.13 23.70 10.78
N ALA A 211 4.00 22.70 11.03
CA ALA A 211 5.45 22.88 11.08
C ALA A 211 6.11 22.94 9.67
N GLY A 212 5.31 22.98 8.60
CA GLY A 212 5.77 23.14 7.22
C GLY A 212 6.32 21.86 6.58
N TRP A 213 5.91 20.66 7.04
CA TRP A 213 6.28 19.39 6.43
C TRP A 213 5.20 18.93 5.45
N ASP A 214 5.64 18.31 4.35
CA ASP A 214 4.78 17.43 3.57
C ASP A 214 4.78 16.03 4.20
N ILE A 215 3.79 15.22 3.90
CA ILE A 215 3.69 13.84 4.39
C ILE A 215 3.92 12.87 3.23
N VAL A 216 4.70 11.83 3.45
CA VAL A 216 4.87 10.73 2.50
C VAL A 216 4.58 9.40 3.19
N ALA A 217 3.92 8.49 2.48
CA ALA A 217 3.68 7.13 2.95
C ALA A 217 4.08 6.10 1.89
N PRO A 218 4.84 5.03 2.24
CA PRO A 218 5.39 4.08 1.29
C PRO A 218 4.37 3.06 0.76
N VAL A 219 3.13 3.09 1.24
CA VAL A 219 2.08 2.14 0.86
C VAL A 219 0.92 2.89 0.20
N PRO A 220 0.63 2.64 -1.09
CA PRO A 220 -0.39 3.37 -1.85
C PRO A 220 -1.78 3.37 -1.22
N SER A 221 -2.17 2.27 -0.57
CA SER A 221 -3.46 2.17 0.13
C SER A 221 -3.58 3.17 1.28
N CYS A 222 -2.47 3.45 2.00
CA CYS A 222 -2.47 4.43 3.08
C CYS A 222 -2.57 5.86 2.53
N VAL A 223 -1.88 6.14 1.42
CA VAL A 223 -2.00 7.45 0.74
C VAL A 223 -3.43 7.65 0.24
N LEU A 224 -4.03 6.62 -0.40
CA LEU A 224 -5.42 6.67 -0.87
C LEU A 224 -6.41 6.98 0.26
N MET A 225 -6.24 6.35 1.44
CA MET A 225 -7.09 6.63 2.60
C MET A 225 -7.15 8.13 2.90
N PHE A 226 -6.02 8.80 2.99
CA PHE A 226 -5.96 10.23 3.33
C PHE A 226 -6.29 11.15 2.14
N LYS A 227 -6.01 10.73 0.91
CA LYS A 227 -6.31 11.53 -0.29
C LYS A 227 -7.77 11.47 -0.71
N GLN A 228 -8.45 10.35 -0.50
CA GLN A 228 -9.77 10.11 -1.06
C GLN A 228 -10.78 9.61 -0.03
N GLU A 229 -10.53 8.49 0.64
CA GLU A 229 -11.54 7.79 1.41
C GLU A 229 -11.99 8.57 2.65
N LEU A 230 -11.05 9.05 3.46
CA LEU A 230 -11.36 9.85 4.65
C LEU A 230 -12.00 11.21 4.31
N PRO A 231 -11.53 11.96 3.29
CA PRO A 231 -12.25 13.14 2.81
C PRO A 231 -13.67 12.88 2.30
N LEU A 232 -13.95 11.69 1.71
CA LEU A 232 -15.29 11.29 1.30
C LEU A 232 -16.17 10.91 2.51
N MET A 233 -15.61 10.24 3.51
CA MET A 233 -16.31 9.91 4.75
C MET A 233 -16.64 11.16 5.59
N PHE A 234 -15.76 12.14 5.59
CA PHE A 234 -15.83 13.34 6.43
C PHE A 234 -15.65 14.62 5.58
N PRO A 235 -16.58 14.94 4.66
CA PRO A 235 -16.36 15.97 3.64
C PRO A 235 -16.22 17.38 4.25
N ASN A 236 -16.80 17.61 5.42
CA ASN A 236 -16.77 18.92 6.11
C ASN A 236 -15.59 19.07 7.09
N ASN A 237 -14.70 18.06 7.19
CA ASN A 237 -13.54 18.14 8.07
C ASN A 237 -12.40 18.90 7.38
N ALA A 238 -12.14 20.14 7.82
CA ALA A 238 -11.14 21.01 7.22
C ALA A 238 -9.71 20.45 7.31
N ASP A 239 -9.37 19.76 8.41
CA ASP A 239 -8.05 19.17 8.61
C ASP A 239 -7.79 18.03 7.64
N LEU A 240 -8.78 17.17 7.40
CA LEU A 240 -8.65 16.10 6.39
C LEU A 240 -8.50 16.67 4.97
N GLN A 241 -9.13 17.80 4.67
CA GLN A 241 -8.90 18.49 3.38
C GLN A 241 -7.50 19.10 3.28
N ARG A 242 -6.90 19.53 4.39
CA ARG A 242 -5.50 19.98 4.45
C ARG A 242 -4.54 18.82 4.28
N ILE A 243 -4.77 17.70 4.99
CA ILE A 243 -3.96 16.48 4.88
C ILE A 243 -4.00 15.95 3.44
N ARG A 244 -5.19 15.88 2.81
CA ARG A 244 -5.35 15.48 1.40
C ARG A 244 -4.40 16.21 0.45
N LYS A 245 -4.15 17.50 0.69
CA LYS A 245 -3.32 18.35 -0.16
C LYS A 245 -1.82 18.19 0.11
N ARG A 246 -1.46 17.64 1.27
CA ARG A 246 -0.07 17.56 1.76
C ARG A 246 0.46 16.16 1.94
N ILE A 247 -0.35 15.13 1.66
CA ILE A 247 0.10 13.74 1.65
C ILE A 247 0.37 13.27 0.23
N PHE A 248 1.49 12.60 0.02
CA PHE A 248 1.97 12.19 -1.30
C PHE A 248 2.38 10.71 -1.31
N ASP A 249 2.20 10.08 -2.47
CA ASP A 249 2.94 8.89 -2.85
C ASP A 249 4.43 9.26 -3.04
N PRO A 250 5.40 8.39 -2.70
CA PRO A 250 6.82 8.70 -2.85
C PRO A 250 7.21 9.14 -4.26
N PHE A 251 6.71 8.46 -5.28
CA PHE A 251 7.05 8.79 -6.67
C PHE A 251 6.28 10.01 -7.18
N GLU A 252 5.09 10.29 -6.68
CA GLU A 252 4.43 11.57 -6.92
C GLU A 252 5.30 12.73 -6.42
N TYR A 253 5.83 12.61 -5.19
CA TYR A 253 6.67 13.63 -4.59
C TYR A 253 7.98 13.83 -5.37
N LEU A 254 8.72 12.76 -5.64
CA LEU A 254 9.95 12.80 -6.42
C LEU A 254 9.72 13.37 -7.83
N TYR A 255 8.60 13.03 -8.47
CA TYR A 255 8.25 13.59 -9.77
C TYR A 255 8.00 15.11 -9.70
N LEU A 256 7.33 15.61 -8.68
CA LEU A 256 7.13 17.04 -8.48
C LEU A 256 8.48 17.76 -8.28
N ARG A 257 9.40 17.16 -7.53
CA ARG A 257 10.77 17.66 -7.38
C ARG A 257 11.53 17.63 -8.70
N HIS A 258 11.42 16.55 -9.48
CA HIS A 258 12.02 16.47 -10.81
C HIS A 258 11.52 17.58 -11.74
N ARG A 259 10.22 17.83 -11.76
CA ARG A 259 9.61 18.89 -12.59
C ARG A 259 10.10 20.29 -12.20
N ALA A 260 10.52 20.49 -10.98
CA ALA A 260 11.10 21.72 -10.48
C ALA A 260 12.63 21.82 -10.68
N GLY A 261 13.26 20.79 -11.30
CA GLY A 261 14.72 20.74 -11.47
C GLY A 261 15.49 20.41 -10.19
N LEU A 262 14.80 19.84 -9.17
CA LEU A 262 15.32 19.61 -7.82
C LEU A 262 15.51 18.13 -7.50
N LEU A 263 15.52 17.26 -8.50
CA LEU A 263 15.82 15.84 -8.33
C LEU A 263 17.22 15.57 -8.87
N ASN A 264 18.03 14.84 -8.10
CA ASN A 264 19.30 14.32 -8.59
C ASN A 264 19.02 13.26 -9.69
N VAL A 265 19.59 13.44 -10.85
CA VAL A 265 19.48 12.51 -11.99
C VAL A 265 20.81 11.84 -12.33
N GLU A 266 21.80 11.91 -11.44
CA GLU A 266 23.09 11.23 -11.57
C GLU A 266 22.99 9.83 -10.96
N PHE A 267 22.81 8.83 -11.82
CA PHE A 267 22.71 7.45 -11.42
C PHE A 267 24.04 6.70 -11.66
N LYS A 268 24.42 5.84 -10.72
CA LYS A 268 25.66 5.04 -10.79
C LYS A 268 25.47 3.69 -11.45
N HIS A 269 24.26 3.13 -11.36
CA HIS A 269 23.99 1.78 -11.85
C HIS A 269 22.73 1.74 -12.71
N PRO A 270 22.76 1.06 -13.87
CA PRO A 270 21.58 0.76 -14.65
C PRO A 270 20.72 -0.29 -13.93
N LEU A 271 19.42 -0.34 -14.26
CA LEU A 271 18.50 -1.33 -13.70
C LEU A 271 18.20 -2.48 -14.68
N GLY A 272 18.67 -2.39 -15.94
CA GLY A 272 18.33 -3.39 -16.94
C GLY A 272 16.83 -3.45 -17.24
N THR A 273 16.30 -4.65 -17.39
CA THR A 273 14.85 -4.85 -17.64
C THR A 273 14.10 -4.99 -16.32
N VAL A 274 13.12 -4.12 -16.10
CA VAL A 274 12.28 -4.10 -14.89
C VAL A 274 10.83 -4.41 -15.27
N ALA A 275 10.27 -5.49 -14.74
CA ALA A 275 8.83 -5.77 -14.81
C ALA A 275 8.11 -5.05 -13.64
N TYR A 276 7.52 -3.91 -13.94
CA TYR A 276 6.87 -3.05 -12.96
C TYR A 276 5.36 -3.26 -12.96
N HIS A 277 4.81 -3.69 -11.83
CA HIS A 277 3.38 -3.79 -11.59
C HIS A 277 2.86 -2.50 -10.95
N ALA A 278 2.03 -1.75 -11.69
CA ALA A 278 1.37 -0.56 -11.18
C ALA A 278 0.21 -0.96 -10.24
N ALA A 279 0.33 -0.62 -8.97
CA ALA A 279 -0.63 -0.97 -7.94
C ALA A 279 -2.00 -0.29 -8.17
N CYS A 280 -3.10 -1.01 -7.87
CA CYS A 280 -4.45 -0.47 -8.07
C CYS A 280 -4.69 0.82 -7.28
N HIS A 281 -4.41 0.83 -5.98
CA HIS A 281 -4.59 2.00 -5.12
C HIS A 281 -3.64 3.17 -5.42
N GLN A 282 -2.57 2.96 -6.17
CA GLN A 282 -1.77 4.05 -6.72
C GLN A 282 -2.44 4.64 -7.96
N ARG A 283 -2.94 3.79 -8.86
CA ARG A 283 -3.61 4.22 -10.09
C ARG A 283 -4.87 5.02 -9.83
N VAL A 284 -5.66 4.62 -8.81
CA VAL A 284 -6.89 5.31 -8.39
C VAL A 284 -6.64 6.74 -7.92
N GLN A 285 -5.49 7.03 -7.36
CA GLN A 285 -5.12 8.40 -6.93
C GLN A 285 -5.01 9.38 -8.10
N ASN A 286 -5.01 8.90 -9.34
CA ASN A 286 -5.09 9.67 -10.57
C ASN A 286 -4.01 10.76 -10.75
N PHE A 287 -2.81 10.55 -10.19
CA PHE A 287 -1.69 11.44 -10.40
C PHE A 287 -0.77 11.02 -11.59
N GLY A 288 -1.14 9.94 -12.28
CA GLY A 288 -0.41 9.41 -13.44
C GLY A 288 0.70 8.43 -13.10
N SER A 289 1.42 7.94 -14.11
CA SER A 289 2.44 6.88 -13.98
C SER A 289 3.79 7.42 -13.49
N ARG A 290 3.84 8.03 -12.30
CA ARG A 290 5.02 8.76 -11.81
C ARG A 290 6.18 7.83 -11.49
N THR A 291 5.93 6.66 -10.94
CA THR A 291 6.94 5.62 -10.72
C THR A 291 7.65 5.25 -12.03
N LYS A 292 6.87 5.03 -13.10
CA LYS A 292 7.42 4.78 -14.43
C LYS A 292 8.32 5.93 -14.88
N GLN A 293 7.82 7.17 -14.81
CA GLN A 293 8.53 8.36 -15.30
C GLN A 293 9.85 8.60 -14.56
N ILE A 294 9.91 8.33 -13.25
CA ILE A 294 11.14 8.47 -12.47
C ILE A 294 12.12 7.32 -12.75
N LEU A 295 11.65 6.08 -12.83
CA LEU A 295 12.56 4.96 -13.13
C LEU A 295 13.11 5.01 -14.57
N GLU A 296 12.39 5.59 -15.53
CA GLU A 296 12.85 5.79 -16.90
C GLU A 296 13.95 6.88 -17.03
N LEU A 297 14.21 7.66 -15.97
CA LEU A 297 15.37 8.55 -15.92
C LEU A 297 16.70 7.81 -15.73
N VAL A 298 16.65 6.58 -15.18
CA VAL A 298 17.85 5.76 -14.96
C VAL A 298 18.34 5.23 -16.30
N PRO A 299 19.58 5.53 -16.71
CA PRO A 299 20.14 5.07 -17.97
C PRO A 299 20.08 3.54 -18.13
N GLU A 300 19.99 3.05 -19.36
CA GLU A 300 19.96 1.62 -19.70
C GLU A 300 18.90 0.82 -18.92
N THR A 301 17.77 1.48 -18.64
CA THR A 301 16.64 0.85 -17.94
C THR A 301 15.45 0.69 -18.89
N LYS A 302 15.03 -0.56 -19.09
CA LYS A 302 13.83 -0.92 -19.86
C LYS A 302 12.69 -1.28 -18.93
N LEU A 303 11.68 -0.41 -18.83
CA LEU A 303 10.53 -0.66 -17.98
C LEU A 303 9.39 -1.34 -18.73
N VAL A 304 8.94 -2.49 -18.25
CA VAL A 304 7.75 -3.19 -18.73
C VAL A 304 6.64 -3.02 -17.72
N THR A 305 5.75 -2.06 -17.95
CA THR A 305 4.63 -1.78 -17.07
C THR A 305 3.51 -2.80 -17.23
N ILE A 306 2.99 -3.30 -16.10
CA ILE A 306 1.89 -4.26 -16.02
C ILE A 306 0.75 -3.65 -15.20
N GLU A 307 -0.34 -3.30 -15.87
CA GLU A 307 -1.52 -2.67 -15.26
C GLU A 307 -2.66 -3.68 -15.16
N ARG A 308 -2.61 -4.55 -14.15
CA ARG A 308 -3.66 -5.53 -13.87
C ARG A 308 -3.84 -5.70 -12.37
N CYS A 309 -4.98 -6.27 -11.98
CA CYS A 309 -5.20 -6.64 -10.58
C CYS A 309 -4.26 -7.78 -10.18
N SER A 310 -3.54 -7.60 -9.05
CA SER A 310 -2.68 -8.64 -8.46
C SER A 310 -3.48 -9.77 -7.79
N GLY A 311 -4.78 -9.62 -7.62
CA GLY A 311 -5.61 -10.54 -6.87
C GLY A 311 -5.37 -10.50 -5.36
N HIS A 312 -4.53 -9.57 -4.90
CA HIS A 312 -4.33 -9.32 -3.49
C HIS A 312 -5.10 -8.06 -3.11
N ASP A 313 -5.86 -8.20 -2.07
CA ASP A 313 -6.51 -7.12 -1.37
C ASP A 313 -6.47 -7.45 0.12
N GLY A 314 -5.82 -6.59 0.90
CA GLY A 314 -5.73 -6.74 2.35
C GLY A 314 -5.68 -8.18 2.84
N THR A 315 -6.82 -8.79 2.99
CA THR A 315 -6.96 -10.17 3.48
C THR A 315 -7.46 -11.19 2.43
N TYR A 316 -7.85 -10.76 1.22
CA TYR A 316 -8.48 -11.62 0.22
C TYR A 316 -7.56 -12.76 -0.23
N ALA A 317 -6.29 -12.49 -0.50
CA ALA A 317 -5.34 -13.50 -0.96
C ALA A 317 -4.96 -14.53 0.12
N VAL A 318 -5.15 -14.22 1.39
CA VAL A 318 -4.73 -15.10 2.48
C VAL A 318 -5.85 -15.95 3.05
N LYS A 319 -7.12 -15.62 2.80
CA LYS A 319 -8.28 -16.39 3.27
C LYS A 319 -8.44 -17.70 2.50
N LEU A 320 -8.80 -18.77 3.20
CA LEU A 320 -9.00 -20.09 2.62
C LEU A 320 -10.04 -20.08 1.48
N GLU A 321 -11.15 -19.37 1.66
CA GLU A 321 -12.26 -19.30 0.71
C GLU A 321 -11.95 -18.50 -0.56
N THR A 322 -11.00 -17.57 -0.53
CA THR A 322 -10.70 -16.65 -1.67
C THR A 322 -9.33 -16.84 -2.28
N HIS A 323 -8.42 -17.56 -1.63
CA HIS A 323 -7.05 -17.79 -2.10
C HIS A 323 -6.98 -18.31 -3.54
N ASN A 324 -7.75 -19.34 -3.87
CA ASN A 324 -7.75 -19.91 -5.21
C ASN A 324 -8.23 -18.93 -6.29
N ALA A 325 -9.21 -18.08 -5.97
CA ALA A 325 -9.64 -17.02 -6.87
C ALA A 325 -8.54 -15.95 -7.03
N SER A 326 -7.90 -15.55 -5.95
CA SER A 326 -6.74 -14.65 -5.94
C SER A 326 -5.62 -15.16 -6.86
N MET A 327 -5.25 -16.46 -6.73
CA MET A 327 -4.22 -17.08 -7.58
C MET A 327 -4.62 -17.14 -9.07
N LYS A 328 -5.90 -17.28 -9.40
CA LYS A 328 -6.37 -17.17 -10.78
C LYS A 328 -6.22 -15.74 -11.33
N ILE A 329 -6.51 -14.73 -10.49
CA ILE A 329 -6.43 -13.31 -10.86
C ILE A 329 -4.98 -12.89 -11.13
N VAL A 330 -4.00 -13.31 -10.32
CA VAL A 330 -2.59 -12.95 -10.48
C VAL A 330 -1.92 -13.65 -11.67
N ARG A 331 -2.41 -14.80 -12.10
CA ARG A 331 -1.79 -15.65 -13.15
C ARG A 331 -1.39 -14.89 -14.43
N PRO A 332 -2.20 -14.00 -15.01
CA PRO A 332 -1.79 -13.27 -16.21
C PRO A 332 -0.58 -12.36 -15.99
N ILE A 333 -0.43 -11.78 -14.79
CA ILE A 333 0.74 -10.97 -14.44
C ILE A 333 1.97 -11.85 -14.35
N VAL A 334 1.86 -12.98 -13.63
CA VAL A 334 2.93 -13.97 -13.49
C VAL A 334 3.45 -14.43 -14.86
N LYS A 335 2.54 -14.81 -15.77
CA LYS A 335 2.92 -15.20 -17.14
C LYS A 335 3.64 -14.08 -17.88
N ARG A 336 3.24 -12.83 -17.70
CA ARG A 336 3.88 -11.69 -18.34
C ARG A 336 5.28 -11.44 -17.76
N ILE A 337 5.46 -11.54 -16.45
CA ILE A 337 6.78 -11.42 -15.81
C ILE A 337 7.71 -12.54 -16.33
N GLN A 338 7.24 -13.77 -16.36
CA GLN A 338 8.01 -14.91 -16.88
C GLN A 338 8.41 -14.74 -18.35
N ALA A 339 7.51 -14.23 -19.19
CA ALA A 339 7.79 -14.00 -20.61
C ALA A 339 8.79 -12.85 -20.84
N VAL A 340 8.85 -11.87 -19.95
CA VAL A 340 9.81 -10.75 -20.00
C VAL A 340 11.20 -11.19 -19.51
N ALA A 341 11.27 -12.18 -18.61
CA ALA A 341 12.48 -12.61 -17.91
C ALA A 341 13.33 -11.41 -17.41
N PRO A 342 12.75 -10.55 -16.55
CA PRO A 342 13.37 -9.29 -16.18
C PRO A 342 14.51 -9.49 -15.17
N ASP A 343 15.45 -8.51 -15.12
CA ASP A 343 16.48 -8.44 -14.09
C ASP A 343 15.87 -8.12 -12.72
N HIS A 344 14.78 -7.30 -12.71
CA HIS A 344 14.04 -6.96 -11.51
C HIS A 344 12.53 -6.98 -11.76
N TYR A 345 11.77 -7.34 -10.73
CA TYR A 345 10.32 -7.18 -10.74
C TYR A 345 9.81 -6.67 -9.40
N GLY A 346 8.69 -5.95 -9.43
CA GLY A 346 8.09 -5.42 -8.21
C GLY A 346 6.84 -4.58 -8.43
N SER A 347 6.40 -3.94 -7.36
CA SER A 347 5.22 -3.08 -7.33
C SER A 347 5.39 -2.01 -6.26
N ASP A 348 4.74 -0.85 -6.43
CA ASP A 348 4.65 0.16 -5.37
C ASP A 348 3.91 -0.35 -4.12
N CYS A 349 3.04 -1.33 -4.28
CA CYS A 349 2.38 -1.99 -3.16
C CYS A 349 3.17 -3.24 -2.74
N PRO A 350 3.82 -3.26 -1.57
CA PRO A 350 4.61 -4.40 -1.12
C PRO A 350 3.77 -5.67 -0.91
N ILE A 351 2.49 -5.49 -0.60
CA ILE A 351 1.56 -6.61 -0.42
C ILE A 351 1.21 -7.23 -1.79
N ALA A 352 0.94 -6.39 -2.81
CA ALA A 352 0.77 -6.86 -4.18
C ALA A 352 2.04 -7.54 -4.71
N ALA A 353 3.21 -6.98 -4.44
CA ALA A 353 4.50 -7.59 -4.78
C ALA A 353 4.67 -8.99 -4.16
N THR A 354 4.30 -9.16 -2.89
CA THR A 354 4.28 -10.49 -2.22
C THR A 354 3.35 -11.47 -2.94
N GLN A 355 2.21 -11.02 -3.44
CA GLN A 355 1.29 -11.88 -4.20
C GLN A 355 1.86 -12.28 -5.57
N LEU A 356 2.58 -11.38 -6.25
CA LEU A 356 3.31 -11.71 -7.47
C LEU A 356 4.36 -12.79 -7.18
N TRP A 357 5.12 -12.62 -6.12
CA TRP A 357 6.13 -13.59 -5.69
C TRP A 357 5.51 -14.95 -5.36
N ASN A 358 4.37 -14.97 -4.66
CA ASN A 358 3.62 -16.19 -4.40
C ASN A 358 3.20 -16.89 -5.70
N GLY A 359 2.76 -16.12 -6.69
CA GLY A 359 2.36 -16.62 -8.00
C GLY A 359 3.53 -17.16 -8.84
N LEU A 360 4.70 -16.54 -8.74
CA LEU A 360 5.93 -16.97 -9.45
C LEU A 360 6.53 -18.23 -8.84
N GLY A 361 6.37 -18.45 -7.53
CA GLY A 361 6.87 -19.65 -6.84
C GLY A 361 8.40 -19.74 -6.71
N GLY A 362 9.15 -18.71 -7.14
CA GLY A 362 10.61 -18.69 -7.10
C GLY A 362 11.18 -18.15 -5.79
N ASP A 363 12.50 -18.21 -5.65
CA ASP A 363 13.24 -17.74 -4.46
C ASP A 363 13.59 -16.25 -4.52
N THR A 364 13.59 -15.63 -5.70
CA THR A 364 13.91 -14.21 -5.88
C THR A 364 12.76 -13.33 -5.37
N PRO A 365 12.96 -12.53 -4.31
CA PRO A 365 11.93 -11.65 -3.82
C PRO A 365 11.73 -10.45 -4.76
N PRO A 366 10.52 -9.87 -4.80
CA PRO A 366 10.26 -8.63 -5.51
C PRO A 366 11.03 -7.47 -4.87
N ARG A 367 11.34 -6.45 -5.68
CA ARG A 367 11.93 -5.20 -5.20
C ARG A 367 10.93 -4.06 -5.33
N HIS A 368 10.79 -3.26 -4.29
CA HIS A 368 9.99 -2.05 -4.38
C HIS A 368 10.68 -1.03 -5.32
N PRO A 369 9.95 -0.24 -6.11
CA PRO A 369 10.54 0.78 -6.98
C PRO A 369 11.51 1.74 -6.27
N ILE A 370 11.23 2.13 -5.03
CA ILE A 370 12.14 2.95 -4.20
C ILE A 370 13.48 2.23 -3.95
N SER A 371 13.44 0.93 -3.68
CA SER A 371 14.66 0.14 -3.49
C SER A 371 15.46 0.02 -4.80
N LEU A 372 14.77 -0.03 -5.94
CA LEU A 372 15.44 0.04 -7.25
C LEU A 372 16.11 1.40 -7.47
N LEU A 373 15.42 2.48 -7.12
CA LEU A 373 16.00 3.82 -7.25
C LEU A 373 17.22 3.99 -6.33
N ARG A 374 17.16 3.46 -5.09
CA ARG A 374 18.31 3.41 -4.18
C ARG A 374 19.51 2.67 -4.81
N ILE A 375 19.26 1.52 -5.42
CA ILE A 375 20.30 0.76 -6.14
C ILE A 375 20.86 1.58 -7.29
N ALA A 376 20.01 2.23 -8.10
CA ALA A 376 20.45 3.07 -9.21
C ALA A 376 21.38 4.21 -8.76
N TYR A 377 21.11 4.82 -7.61
CA TYR A 377 21.99 5.83 -7.02
C TYR A 377 23.28 5.24 -6.42
N GLY A 378 23.35 3.93 -6.17
CA GLY A 378 24.51 3.29 -5.54
C GLY A 378 24.62 3.57 -4.05
N LEU A 379 23.48 3.60 -3.34
CA LEU A 379 23.32 3.84 -1.90
C LEU A 379 23.25 2.52 -1.11
#